data_79f7b618b8d6c21ce2d51af9e7c9e56d
#
_entry.id   79f7b618b8d6c21ce2d51af9e7c9e56d
#
_cell.length_a   1.000
_cell.length_b   1.000
_cell.length_c   1.000
_cell.angle_alpha   90.00
_cell.angle_beta   90.00
_cell.angle_gamma   90.00
#
_symmetry.space_group_name_H-M   'P 1'
#
loop_
_entity.id
_entity.type
_entity.pdbx_description
1 polymer ?
#
loop_
_entity_poly.entity_id
_entity_poly.type
_entity_poly.pdbx_seq_one_letter_code
_entity_poly.pdbx_strand_id
1 'polypeptide(L)'
;MIGTRQYIVADHLFLVKADETILACMTNYEPFFTDKADITDALFALTVMQGAPVSYIEEWSQDEEGQETICGHTEDGSPVFEYRFGGKTAGWLVCTPGYRDGTLHLSGFQSKSALDNSLMIQFAMASACMGTVLFHAAVVSLDGRGYMFLGKSGTGKSTHARLWLENIPGTELMNDDNPAVRVKPDGTAVVYGTPWSGKTPCYRNVSAPLGGIVLLSQAPYNKIVPLKGIGAYAAVVPSISGKRWDSRIADGLHETENALASNIPVWHLDCLPDTDAANLCKDTIAL
;
A
#
# COMPACT_ATOMS: atom_id res chain seq x y z
N MET A 1 2.35 25.47 -16.50
CA MET A 1 3.79 25.14 -16.72
C MET A 1 3.99 23.72 -16.25
N ILE A 2 4.77 22.92 -16.98
CA ILE A 2 5.05 21.52 -16.57
C ILE A 2 6.28 21.50 -15.67
N GLY A 3 6.14 20.92 -14.49
CA GLY A 3 7.21 20.70 -13.52
C GLY A 3 7.49 19.22 -13.31
N THR A 4 8.55 18.90 -12.58
CA THR A 4 8.89 17.56 -12.14
C THR A 4 9.23 17.59 -10.66
N ARG A 5 8.63 16.67 -9.89
CA ARG A 5 8.95 16.47 -8.46
C ARG A 5 9.42 15.05 -8.21
N GLN A 6 10.25 14.91 -7.19
CA GLN A 6 10.86 13.64 -6.77
C GLN A 6 10.35 13.26 -5.38
N TYR A 7 10.08 11.98 -5.17
CA TYR A 7 9.59 11.45 -3.90
C TYR A 7 10.29 10.15 -3.55
N ILE A 8 10.58 9.93 -2.27
CA ILE A 8 11.11 8.66 -1.76
C ILE A 8 10.09 8.04 -0.83
N VAL A 9 9.65 6.81 -1.17
CA VAL A 9 8.77 5.97 -0.34
C VAL A 9 9.42 4.60 -0.20
N ALA A 10 9.54 4.10 1.03
CA ALA A 10 10.17 2.80 1.33
C ALA A 10 11.55 2.62 0.64
N ASP A 11 12.39 3.66 0.69
CA ASP A 11 13.71 3.74 0.05
C ASP A 11 13.67 3.64 -1.50
N HIS A 12 12.52 3.83 -2.14
CA HIS A 12 12.40 3.88 -3.58
C HIS A 12 12.09 5.30 -4.06
N LEU A 13 12.91 5.80 -4.97
CA LEU A 13 12.71 7.07 -5.64
C LEU A 13 11.70 6.90 -6.78
N PHE A 14 10.76 7.84 -6.91
CA PHE A 14 9.95 7.97 -8.12
C PHE A 14 9.75 9.44 -8.52
N LEU A 15 9.42 9.65 -9.78
CA LEU A 15 9.27 10.97 -10.38
C LEU A 15 7.81 11.20 -10.79
N VAL A 16 7.33 12.42 -10.59
CA VAL A 16 6.03 12.88 -11.11
C VAL A 16 6.22 14.11 -11.94
N LYS A 17 5.85 14.03 -13.22
CA LYS A 17 5.87 15.13 -14.19
C LYS A 17 4.45 15.54 -14.49
N ALA A 18 4.07 16.76 -14.12
CA ALA A 18 2.70 17.25 -14.27
C ALA A 18 2.67 18.79 -14.38
N ASP A 19 1.49 19.33 -14.67
CA ASP A 19 1.26 20.77 -14.52
C ASP A 19 1.41 21.18 -13.05
N GLU A 20 1.94 22.40 -12.81
CA GLU A 20 2.18 22.92 -11.45
C GLU A 20 0.92 22.94 -10.58
N THR A 21 -0.26 23.11 -11.17
CA THR A 21 -1.53 23.05 -10.43
C THR A 21 -1.82 21.65 -9.88
N ILE A 22 -1.45 20.61 -10.62
CA ILE A 22 -1.55 19.20 -10.18
C ILE A 22 -0.51 18.91 -9.10
N LEU A 23 0.75 19.32 -9.32
CA LEU A 23 1.82 19.15 -8.35
C LEU A 23 1.51 19.84 -7.01
N ALA A 24 0.88 21.02 -7.03
CA ALA A 24 0.45 21.73 -5.84
C ALA A 24 -0.65 21.01 -5.04
N CYS A 25 -1.44 20.13 -5.66
CA CYS A 25 -2.45 19.33 -4.98
C CYS A 25 -1.89 18.08 -4.28
N MET A 26 -0.59 17.78 -4.46
CA MET A 26 0.07 16.58 -3.90
C MET A 26 0.54 16.77 -2.45
N THR A 27 -0.29 17.37 -1.60
CA THR A 27 0.08 17.72 -0.21
C THR A 27 0.38 16.51 0.69
N ASN A 28 -0.25 15.37 0.43
CA ASN A 28 0.04 14.10 1.11
C ASN A 28 1.43 13.52 0.78
N TYR A 29 2.06 13.98 -0.31
CA TYR A 29 3.42 13.56 -0.71
C TYR A 29 4.51 14.50 -0.18
N GLU A 30 4.19 15.65 0.40
CA GLU A 30 5.20 16.61 0.89
C GLU A 30 6.19 15.99 1.91
N PRO A 31 5.78 15.11 2.85
CA PRO A 31 6.74 14.45 3.75
C PRO A 31 7.74 13.52 3.04
N PHE A 32 7.46 13.14 1.81
CA PHE A 32 8.24 12.21 0.99
C PHE A 32 9.06 12.92 -0.10
N PHE A 33 8.91 14.23 -0.22
CA PHE A 33 9.59 15.04 -1.24
C PHE A 33 11.11 15.05 -1.03
N THR A 34 11.86 15.05 -2.14
CA THR A 34 13.31 15.21 -2.16
C THR A 34 13.74 15.97 -3.42
N ASP A 35 14.81 16.73 -3.32
CA ASP A 35 15.47 17.40 -4.44
C ASP A 35 16.92 16.93 -4.64
N LYS A 36 17.35 15.91 -3.89
CA LYS A 36 18.77 15.49 -3.78
C LYS A 36 19.05 14.09 -4.33
N ALA A 37 18.02 13.33 -4.76
CA ALA A 37 18.22 11.99 -5.27
C ALA A 37 18.72 12.00 -6.74
N ASP A 38 19.57 11.02 -7.07
CA ASP A 38 19.95 10.78 -8.46
C ASP A 38 18.75 10.16 -9.21
N ILE A 39 18.26 10.85 -10.22
CA ILE A 39 17.10 10.44 -11.00
C ILE A 39 17.34 9.17 -11.83
N THR A 40 18.59 8.78 -12.04
CA THR A 40 18.93 7.53 -12.78
C THR A 40 18.50 6.29 -12.01
N ASP A 41 18.37 6.38 -10.68
CA ASP A 41 17.97 5.28 -9.80
C ASP A 41 16.45 5.22 -9.55
N ALA A 42 15.66 6.04 -10.27
CA ALA A 42 14.22 6.06 -10.09
C ALA A 42 13.59 4.70 -10.40
N LEU A 43 12.75 4.23 -9.44
CA LEU A 43 11.92 3.04 -9.59
C LEU A 43 10.97 3.19 -10.78
N PHE A 44 10.33 4.36 -10.89
CA PHE A 44 9.48 4.71 -12.01
C PHE A 44 9.33 6.23 -12.18
N ALA A 45 8.80 6.61 -13.35
CA ALA A 45 8.34 7.97 -13.64
C ALA A 45 6.86 7.95 -14.07
N LEU A 46 6.07 8.88 -13.55
CA LEU A 46 4.68 9.11 -13.96
C LEU A 46 4.57 10.47 -14.63
N THR A 47 4.09 10.50 -15.88
CA THR A 47 3.66 11.73 -16.56
C THR A 47 2.15 11.88 -16.44
N VAL A 48 1.68 13.04 -15.99
CA VAL A 48 0.26 13.35 -15.82
C VAL A 48 -0.17 14.40 -16.84
N MET A 49 -1.24 14.11 -17.57
CA MET A 49 -1.78 15.00 -18.58
C MET A 49 -3.31 14.91 -18.65
N GLN A 50 -3.94 15.95 -19.18
CA GLN A 50 -5.34 15.84 -19.60
C GLN A 50 -5.40 14.97 -20.85
N GLY A 51 -6.37 14.05 -20.94
CA GLY A 51 -6.42 13.09 -22.04
C GLY A 51 -7.81 12.63 -22.41
N ALA A 52 -7.88 12.01 -23.58
CA ALA A 52 -9.04 11.30 -24.08
C ALA A 52 -9.10 9.88 -23.52
N PRO A 53 -10.25 9.19 -23.58
CA PRO A 53 -10.37 7.78 -23.23
C PRO A 53 -9.33 6.91 -23.95
N VAL A 54 -8.72 6.00 -23.20
CA VAL A 54 -7.77 5.01 -23.74
C VAL A 54 -8.54 3.75 -24.13
N SER A 55 -8.30 3.22 -25.32
CA SER A 55 -8.85 1.93 -25.75
C SER A 55 -7.99 0.79 -25.21
N TYR A 56 -8.61 -0.18 -24.55
CA TYR A 56 -7.92 -1.34 -23.97
C TYR A 56 -8.84 -2.56 -23.91
N ILE A 57 -8.26 -3.74 -23.73
CA ILE A 57 -8.95 -4.99 -23.46
C ILE A 57 -8.97 -5.19 -21.95
N GLU A 58 -10.16 -5.26 -21.36
CA GLU A 58 -10.36 -5.51 -19.92
C GLU A 58 -9.97 -6.95 -19.56
N GLU A 59 -9.21 -7.12 -18.46
CA GLU A 59 -8.83 -8.40 -17.88
C GLU A 59 -9.54 -8.67 -16.56
N TRP A 60 -9.74 -7.61 -15.74
CA TRP A 60 -10.27 -7.73 -14.39
C TRP A 60 -10.76 -6.38 -13.87
N SER A 61 -11.75 -6.39 -12.99
CA SER A 61 -12.22 -5.21 -12.28
C SER A 61 -12.53 -5.50 -10.82
N GLN A 62 -12.40 -4.48 -9.97
CA GLN A 62 -12.78 -4.48 -8.56
C GLN A 62 -13.51 -3.21 -8.23
N ASP A 63 -14.65 -3.33 -7.55
CA ASP A 63 -15.40 -2.21 -6.98
C ASP A 63 -15.33 -2.27 -5.45
N GLU A 64 -14.92 -1.19 -4.83
CA GLU A 64 -14.94 -0.99 -3.38
C GLU A 64 -15.71 0.29 -3.05
N GLU A 65 -16.92 0.15 -2.55
CA GLU A 65 -17.78 1.27 -2.12
C GLU A 65 -17.98 2.33 -3.23
N GLY A 66 -18.12 1.91 -4.51
CA GLY A 66 -18.30 2.78 -5.67
C GLY A 66 -17.02 3.39 -6.23
N GLN A 67 -15.86 2.89 -5.80
CA GLN A 67 -14.57 3.15 -6.40
C GLN A 67 -14.14 1.91 -7.19
N GLU A 68 -14.30 1.97 -8.50
CA GLU A 68 -13.96 0.86 -9.38
C GLU A 68 -12.57 1.06 -9.98
N THR A 69 -11.73 0.04 -9.87
CA THR A 69 -10.46 -0.07 -10.62
C THR A 69 -10.58 -1.19 -11.63
N ILE A 70 -10.42 -0.85 -12.90
CA ILE A 70 -10.44 -1.81 -14.00
C ILE A 70 -9.02 -1.91 -14.54
N CYS A 71 -8.50 -3.11 -14.71
CA CYS A 71 -7.21 -3.33 -15.35
C CYS A 71 -7.35 -4.15 -16.63
N GLY A 72 -6.41 -3.91 -17.54
CA GLY A 72 -6.33 -4.54 -18.83
C GLY A 72 -5.04 -4.19 -19.56
N HIS A 73 -5.08 -4.28 -20.87
CA HIS A 73 -3.94 -3.93 -21.72
C HIS A 73 -4.40 -3.32 -23.05
N THR A 74 -3.57 -2.47 -23.63
CA THR A 74 -3.74 -1.97 -25.01
C THR A 74 -3.45 -3.06 -26.03
N GLU A 75 -3.72 -2.82 -27.31
CA GLU A 75 -3.42 -3.79 -28.39
C GLU A 75 -1.93 -4.16 -28.50
N ASP A 76 -1.03 -3.26 -28.10
CA ASP A 76 0.42 -3.51 -28.05
C ASP A 76 0.90 -4.17 -26.75
N GLY A 77 -0.04 -4.53 -25.84
CA GLY A 77 0.24 -5.22 -24.58
C GLY A 77 0.65 -4.31 -23.43
N SER A 78 0.57 -2.99 -23.59
CA SER A 78 0.88 -2.05 -22.49
C SER A 78 -0.19 -2.14 -21.40
N PRO A 79 0.19 -2.31 -20.10
CA PRO A 79 -0.77 -2.36 -18.99
C PRO A 79 -1.59 -1.08 -18.87
N VAL A 80 -2.90 -1.22 -18.64
CA VAL A 80 -3.84 -0.11 -18.44
C VAL A 80 -4.60 -0.30 -17.14
N PHE A 81 -4.82 0.80 -16.41
CA PHE A 81 -5.72 0.86 -15.26
C PHE A 81 -6.67 2.04 -15.44
N GLU A 82 -7.96 1.78 -15.45
CA GLU A 82 -9.01 2.80 -15.45
C GLU A 82 -9.57 2.94 -14.04
N TYR A 83 -9.80 4.19 -13.61
CA TYR A 83 -10.40 4.50 -12.32
C TYR A 83 -11.77 5.13 -12.52
N ARG A 84 -12.80 4.55 -11.88
CA ARG A 84 -14.16 5.09 -11.90
C ARG A 84 -14.66 5.35 -10.48
N PHE A 85 -15.37 6.44 -10.31
CA PHE A 85 -16.03 6.83 -9.07
C PHE A 85 -17.50 7.07 -9.35
N GLY A 86 -18.39 6.26 -8.72
CA GLY A 86 -19.83 6.31 -9.00
C GLY A 86 -20.16 6.07 -10.48
N GLY A 87 -19.44 5.15 -11.13
CA GLY A 87 -19.61 4.80 -12.54
C GLY A 87 -19.04 5.82 -13.55
N LYS A 88 -18.40 6.92 -13.08
CA LYS A 88 -17.81 7.93 -13.94
C LYS A 88 -16.29 7.83 -13.91
N THR A 89 -15.66 7.75 -15.08
CA THR A 89 -14.21 7.65 -15.22
C THR A 89 -13.50 8.91 -14.78
N ALA A 90 -12.47 8.75 -13.94
CA ALA A 90 -11.57 9.81 -13.46
C ALA A 90 -10.27 9.88 -14.27
N GLY A 91 -9.78 8.75 -14.77
CA GLY A 91 -8.57 8.71 -15.58
C GLY A 91 -8.15 7.29 -15.97
N TRP A 92 -7.12 7.24 -16.81
CA TRP A 92 -6.50 6.01 -17.31
C TRP A 92 -4.99 6.10 -17.11
N LEU A 93 -4.42 5.17 -16.37
CA LEU A 93 -2.99 4.97 -16.27
C LEU A 93 -2.55 3.95 -17.32
N VAL A 94 -1.65 4.34 -18.21
CA VAL A 94 -1.00 3.44 -19.17
C VAL A 94 0.47 3.31 -18.79
N CYS A 95 0.96 2.08 -18.63
CA CYS A 95 2.34 1.82 -18.23
C CYS A 95 3.11 1.08 -19.33
N THR A 96 4.43 1.29 -19.37
CA THR A 96 5.33 0.41 -20.11
C THR A 96 5.36 -0.98 -19.45
N PRO A 97 5.69 -2.05 -20.20
CA PRO A 97 5.99 -3.35 -19.59
C PRO A 97 7.08 -3.20 -18.52
N GLY A 98 6.79 -3.66 -17.28
CA GLY A 98 7.67 -3.48 -16.14
C GLY A 98 7.45 -2.21 -15.32
N TYR A 99 6.46 -1.40 -15.67
CA TYR A 99 5.95 -0.27 -14.89
C TYR A 99 6.95 0.85 -14.60
N ARG A 100 8.06 0.95 -15.36
CA ARG A 100 9.07 1.99 -15.16
C ARG A 100 8.59 3.36 -15.62
N ASP A 101 7.80 3.42 -16.68
CA ASP A 101 7.21 4.64 -17.18
C ASP A 101 5.70 4.50 -17.22
N GLY A 102 5.00 5.51 -16.73
CA GLY A 102 3.55 5.60 -16.74
C GLY A 102 3.07 6.93 -17.31
N THR A 103 1.92 6.91 -17.96
CA THR A 103 1.19 8.13 -18.35
C THR A 103 -0.22 8.05 -17.80
N LEU A 104 -0.58 9.02 -16.96
CA LEU A 104 -1.95 9.17 -16.46
C LEU A 104 -2.69 10.20 -17.31
N HIS A 105 -3.74 9.74 -17.98
CA HIS A 105 -4.68 10.57 -18.75
C HIS A 105 -5.87 10.92 -17.85
N LEU A 106 -5.97 12.17 -17.41
CA LEU A 106 -7.04 12.67 -16.55
C LEU A 106 -8.28 13.04 -17.36
N SER A 107 -9.46 12.68 -16.90
CA SER A 107 -10.74 13.09 -17.48
C SER A 107 -11.20 14.48 -17.02
N GLY A 108 -10.54 15.05 -16.01
CA GLY A 108 -10.95 16.29 -15.32
C GLY A 108 -11.92 16.07 -14.15
N PHE A 109 -12.39 14.82 -13.95
CA PHE A 109 -13.21 14.43 -12.80
C PHE A 109 -12.37 13.63 -11.80
N GLN A 110 -12.48 13.93 -10.49
CA GLN A 110 -11.76 13.21 -9.41
C GLN A 110 -10.24 13.04 -9.69
N SER A 111 -9.61 14.07 -10.27
CA SER A 111 -8.22 14.02 -10.74
C SER A 111 -7.21 13.66 -9.65
N LYS A 112 -7.44 14.13 -8.39
CA LYS A 112 -6.58 13.81 -7.25
C LYS A 112 -6.65 12.31 -6.90
N SER A 113 -7.86 11.74 -6.86
CA SER A 113 -8.04 10.31 -6.57
C SER A 113 -7.45 9.43 -7.67
N ALA A 114 -7.61 9.82 -8.96
CA ALA A 114 -6.97 9.11 -10.07
C ALA A 114 -5.43 9.17 -9.98
N LEU A 115 -4.86 10.31 -9.59
CA LEU A 115 -3.43 10.46 -9.40
C LEU A 115 -2.90 9.59 -8.24
N ASP A 116 -3.58 9.63 -7.08
CA ASP A 116 -3.17 8.84 -5.91
C ASP A 116 -3.22 7.33 -6.21
N ASN A 117 -4.31 6.86 -6.82
CA ASN A 117 -4.44 5.46 -7.23
C ASN A 117 -3.39 5.05 -8.27
N SER A 118 -3.09 5.94 -9.24
CA SER A 118 -2.06 5.68 -10.26
C SER A 118 -0.68 5.52 -9.64
N LEU A 119 -0.29 6.43 -8.75
CA LEU A 119 1.01 6.37 -8.07
C LEU A 119 1.09 5.13 -7.16
N MET A 120 0.02 4.80 -6.42
CA MET A 120 -0.04 3.64 -5.56
C MET A 120 0.09 2.34 -6.37
N ILE A 121 -0.68 2.19 -7.45
CA ILE A 121 -0.66 0.99 -8.30
C ILE A 121 0.68 0.87 -9.01
N GLN A 122 1.18 1.94 -9.63
CA GLN A 122 2.47 1.90 -10.33
C GLN A 122 3.61 1.56 -9.35
N PHE A 123 3.58 2.13 -8.13
CA PHE A 123 4.54 1.78 -7.07
C PHE A 123 4.46 0.29 -6.72
N ALA A 124 3.27 -0.25 -6.45
CA ALA A 124 3.08 -1.65 -6.09
C ALA A 124 3.60 -2.60 -7.17
N MET A 125 3.31 -2.30 -8.45
CA MET A 125 3.75 -3.13 -9.57
C MET A 125 5.26 -3.03 -9.82
N ALA A 126 5.82 -1.81 -9.81
CA ALA A 126 7.23 -1.59 -10.07
C ALA A 126 8.14 -2.15 -8.96
N SER A 127 7.70 -2.13 -7.70
CA SER A 127 8.48 -2.58 -6.54
C SER A 127 8.35 -4.07 -6.23
N ALA A 128 7.38 -4.78 -6.81
CA ALA A 128 7.07 -6.18 -6.49
C ALA A 128 8.29 -7.12 -6.58
N CYS A 129 9.11 -6.97 -7.63
CA CYS A 129 10.33 -7.76 -7.83
C CYS A 129 11.55 -7.25 -7.03
N MET A 130 11.37 -6.25 -6.17
CA MET A 130 12.44 -5.63 -5.37
C MET A 130 12.27 -5.89 -3.86
N GLY A 131 11.49 -6.91 -3.51
CA GLY A 131 11.21 -7.27 -2.13
C GLY A 131 10.35 -6.23 -1.39
N THR A 132 9.61 -5.37 -2.12
CA THR A 132 8.76 -4.34 -1.53
C THR A 132 7.32 -4.51 -1.97
N VAL A 133 6.40 -4.53 -1.01
CA VAL A 133 4.97 -4.74 -1.23
C VAL A 133 4.14 -3.73 -0.46
N LEU A 134 2.98 -3.38 -1.00
CA LEU A 134 1.94 -2.61 -0.30
C LEU A 134 0.93 -3.56 0.33
N PHE A 135 0.54 -3.23 1.55
CA PHE A 135 -0.49 -3.96 2.29
C PHE A 135 -1.77 -3.14 2.41
N HIS A 136 -2.91 -3.80 2.43
CA HIS A 136 -4.13 -3.23 2.98
C HIS A 136 -4.18 -3.51 4.49
N ALA A 137 -3.62 -2.58 5.29
CA ALA A 137 -3.36 -2.76 6.72
C ALA A 137 -3.38 -1.45 7.50
N ALA A 138 -3.58 -1.52 8.82
CA ALA A 138 -3.23 -0.45 9.74
C ALA A 138 -1.94 -0.81 10.47
N VAL A 139 -1.06 0.18 10.70
CA VAL A 139 0.25 -0.02 11.35
C VAL A 139 0.46 1.00 12.45
N VAL A 140 0.82 0.50 13.61
CA VAL A 140 1.30 1.30 14.73
C VAL A 140 2.77 1.02 15.02
N SER A 141 3.47 1.98 15.63
CA SER A 141 4.81 1.76 16.21
C SER A 141 4.75 1.80 17.72
N LEU A 142 5.52 0.93 18.36
CA LEU A 142 5.75 0.89 19.79
C LEU A 142 7.19 0.44 20.05
N ASP A 143 7.91 1.14 20.90
CA ASP A 143 9.30 0.82 21.28
C ASP A 143 10.25 0.58 20.10
N GLY A 144 10.09 1.41 19.05
CA GLY A 144 10.93 1.36 17.84
C GLY A 144 10.63 0.21 16.88
N ARG A 145 9.54 -0.54 17.06
CA ARG A 145 9.08 -1.59 16.16
C ARG A 145 7.69 -1.26 15.59
N GLY A 146 7.42 -1.72 14.36
CA GLY A 146 6.10 -1.60 13.74
C GLY A 146 5.28 -2.87 13.96
N TYR A 147 3.98 -2.72 14.25
CA TYR A 147 3.02 -3.81 14.39
C TYR A 147 1.86 -3.59 13.43
N MET A 148 1.58 -4.61 12.61
CA MET A 148 0.65 -4.51 11.48
C MET A 148 -0.61 -5.32 11.72
N PHE A 149 -1.76 -4.69 11.51
CA PHE A 149 -3.08 -5.29 11.65
C PHE A 149 -3.70 -5.53 10.28
N LEU A 150 -3.96 -6.80 9.97
CA LEU A 150 -4.57 -7.29 8.74
C LEU A 150 -6.03 -7.67 8.95
N GLY A 151 -6.77 -7.79 7.88
CA GLY A 151 -8.17 -8.26 7.83
C GLY A 151 -8.92 -7.66 6.66
N LYS A 152 -10.06 -8.24 6.32
CA LYS A 152 -10.94 -7.73 5.26
C LYS A 152 -11.39 -6.30 5.56
N SER A 153 -11.87 -5.57 4.56
CA SER A 153 -12.52 -4.27 4.77
C SER A 153 -13.63 -4.41 5.81
N GLY A 154 -13.75 -3.45 6.74
CA GLY A 154 -14.72 -3.49 7.82
C GLY A 154 -14.41 -4.41 9.00
N THR A 155 -13.32 -5.19 9.01
CA THR A 155 -12.95 -6.07 10.13
C THR A 155 -12.58 -5.30 11.40
N GLY A 156 -12.14 -4.03 11.28
CA GLY A 156 -11.80 -3.21 12.43
C GLY A 156 -10.30 -2.92 12.58
N LYS A 157 -9.50 -2.99 11.52
CA LYS A 157 -8.06 -2.67 11.53
C LYS A 157 -7.77 -1.30 12.14
N SER A 158 -8.37 -0.25 11.59
CA SER A 158 -8.23 1.13 12.10
C SER A 158 -8.78 1.30 13.53
N THR A 159 -9.84 0.56 13.86
CA THR A 159 -10.39 0.53 15.23
C THR A 159 -9.37 -0.05 16.20
N HIS A 160 -8.75 -1.18 15.85
CA HIS A 160 -7.75 -1.83 16.72
C HIS A 160 -6.48 -0.97 16.85
N ALA A 161 -6.02 -0.36 15.76
CA ALA A 161 -4.92 0.61 15.81
C ALA A 161 -5.25 1.80 16.75
N ARG A 162 -6.47 2.35 16.67
CA ARG A 162 -6.92 3.42 17.57
C ARG A 162 -6.96 2.97 19.03
N LEU A 163 -7.41 1.75 19.32
CA LEU A 163 -7.39 1.21 20.68
C LEU A 163 -5.96 1.11 21.23
N TRP A 164 -4.97 0.78 20.40
CA TRP A 164 -3.57 0.84 20.80
C TRP A 164 -3.12 2.26 21.12
N LEU A 165 -3.46 3.25 20.29
CA LEU A 165 -3.13 4.65 20.50
C LEU A 165 -3.73 5.22 21.80
N GLU A 166 -4.97 4.81 22.11
CA GLU A 166 -5.71 5.30 23.28
C GLU A 166 -5.28 4.64 24.60
N ASN A 167 -4.85 3.37 24.57
CA ASN A 167 -4.66 2.56 25.77
C ASN A 167 -3.22 2.15 26.04
N ILE A 168 -2.32 2.23 25.07
CA ILE A 168 -0.92 1.78 25.20
C ILE A 168 0.00 2.98 25.05
N PRO A 169 0.58 3.50 26.18
CA PRO A 169 1.48 4.64 26.13
C PRO A 169 2.67 4.42 25.21
N GLY A 170 3.05 5.44 24.46
CA GLY A 170 4.18 5.37 23.51
C GLY A 170 3.83 4.82 22.14
N THR A 171 2.59 4.40 21.92
CA THR A 171 2.12 3.98 20.59
C THR A 171 1.92 5.18 19.66
N GLU A 172 2.39 5.08 18.42
CA GLU A 172 2.16 6.06 17.38
C GLU A 172 1.58 5.40 16.11
N LEU A 173 0.67 6.09 15.42
CA LEU A 173 0.19 5.64 14.11
C LEU A 173 1.26 5.87 13.04
N MET A 174 1.62 4.84 12.27
CA MET A 174 2.53 4.94 11.15
C MET A 174 1.79 5.10 9.81
N ASN A 175 0.75 4.29 9.60
CA ASN A 175 -0.10 4.35 8.41
C ASN A 175 -1.45 3.66 8.72
N ASP A 176 -2.52 4.13 8.07
CA ASP A 176 -3.86 3.54 8.17
C ASP A 176 -4.42 3.36 6.77
N ASP A 177 -4.05 2.28 6.10
CA ASP A 177 -4.59 1.73 4.86
C ASP A 177 -3.55 1.06 3.94
N ASN A 178 -2.51 1.79 3.46
CA ASN A 178 -1.56 1.26 2.48
C ASN A 178 -0.09 1.43 2.92
N PRO A 179 0.34 0.83 4.05
CA PRO A 179 1.75 0.79 4.42
C PRO A 179 2.57 -0.02 3.42
N ALA A 180 3.84 0.36 3.25
CA ALA A 180 4.79 -0.46 2.50
C ALA A 180 5.60 -1.34 3.45
N VAL A 181 5.90 -2.56 3.03
CA VAL A 181 6.87 -3.43 3.71
C VAL A 181 7.96 -3.82 2.73
N ARG A 182 9.19 -3.66 3.15
CA ARG A 182 10.37 -4.08 2.39
C ARG A 182 11.14 -5.15 3.13
N VAL A 183 11.35 -6.28 2.46
CA VAL A 183 12.24 -7.35 2.91
C VAL A 183 13.63 -7.06 2.35
N LYS A 184 14.62 -6.94 3.22
CA LYS A 184 16.01 -6.68 2.87
C LYS A 184 16.75 -7.98 2.53
N PRO A 185 17.89 -7.92 1.83
CA PRO A 185 18.66 -9.13 1.47
C PRO A 185 19.12 -9.97 2.68
N ASP A 186 19.24 -9.39 3.86
CA ASP A 186 19.56 -10.08 5.11
C ASP A 186 18.34 -10.77 5.76
N GLY A 187 17.17 -10.71 5.12
CA GLY A 187 15.91 -11.28 5.60
C GLY A 187 15.16 -10.41 6.61
N THR A 188 15.68 -9.25 6.99
CA THR A 188 14.96 -8.30 7.84
C THR A 188 13.83 -7.62 7.08
N ALA A 189 12.68 -7.44 7.72
CA ALA A 189 11.56 -6.69 7.16
C ALA A 189 11.42 -5.34 7.86
N VAL A 190 11.23 -4.28 7.07
CA VAL A 190 10.98 -2.93 7.54
C VAL A 190 9.62 -2.47 7.02
N VAL A 191 8.79 -1.92 7.90
CA VAL A 191 7.52 -1.30 7.54
C VAL A 191 7.68 0.22 7.47
N TYR A 192 7.02 0.82 6.48
CA TYR A 192 7.10 2.25 6.17
C TYR A 192 5.71 2.88 6.13
N GLY A 193 5.62 4.11 6.64
CA GLY A 193 4.51 4.99 6.30
C GLY A 193 4.58 5.40 4.82
N THR A 194 3.43 5.72 4.26
CA THR A 194 3.28 6.05 2.83
C THR A 194 2.40 7.28 2.63
N PRO A 195 2.39 7.89 1.45
CA PRO A 195 1.45 8.96 1.12
C PRO A 195 0.02 8.46 0.89
N TRP A 196 -0.21 7.14 0.93
CA TRP A 196 -1.51 6.50 0.71
C TRP A 196 -2.10 6.08 2.04
N SER A 197 -3.13 6.80 2.50
CA SER A 197 -3.83 6.55 3.76
C SER A 197 -5.34 6.54 3.51
N GLY A 198 -6.06 5.77 4.30
CA GLY A 198 -7.51 5.63 4.20
C GLY A 198 -8.30 6.79 4.83
N LYS A 199 -9.34 6.43 5.59
CA LYS A 199 -10.24 7.41 6.24
C LYS A 199 -9.54 8.27 7.31
N THR A 200 -8.43 7.78 7.87
CA THR A 200 -7.59 8.52 8.82
C THR A 200 -6.37 9.06 8.09
N PRO A 201 -6.29 10.36 7.76
CA PRO A 201 -5.12 10.93 7.14
C PRO A 201 -3.86 10.72 8.00
N CYS A 202 -2.90 9.95 7.49
CA CYS A 202 -1.64 9.65 8.16
C CYS A 202 -0.51 9.55 7.13
N TYR A 203 0.05 10.68 6.75
CA TYR A 203 1.07 10.79 5.72
C TYR A 203 2.43 11.04 6.37
N ARG A 204 3.04 9.98 6.90
CA ARG A 204 4.30 10.07 7.66
C ARG A 204 5.41 9.33 6.93
N ASN A 205 6.51 10.01 6.65
CA ASN A 205 7.74 9.39 6.14
C ASN A 205 8.57 8.84 7.31
N VAL A 206 8.08 7.73 7.86
CA VAL A 206 8.68 7.03 9.01
C VAL A 206 8.84 5.55 8.67
N SER A 207 9.80 4.90 9.32
CA SER A 207 10.02 3.46 9.17
C SER A 207 10.42 2.81 10.49
N ALA A 208 10.13 1.52 10.61
CA ALA A 208 10.53 0.72 11.76
C ALA A 208 10.75 -0.75 11.34
N PRO A 209 11.63 -1.51 12.01
CA PRO A 209 11.65 -2.96 11.89
C PRO A 209 10.26 -3.53 12.15
N LEU A 210 9.79 -4.43 11.29
CA LEU A 210 8.48 -5.08 11.45
C LEU A 210 8.57 -6.09 12.61
N GLY A 211 7.90 -5.79 13.73
CA GLY A 211 7.88 -6.61 14.93
C GLY A 211 6.90 -7.76 14.88
N GLY A 212 5.78 -7.58 14.15
CA GLY A 212 4.78 -8.63 14.03
C GLY A 212 3.58 -8.26 13.17
N ILE A 213 2.85 -9.28 12.76
CA ILE A 213 1.65 -9.19 11.92
C ILE A 213 0.49 -9.88 12.65
N VAL A 214 -0.66 -9.24 12.73
CA VAL A 214 -1.85 -9.76 13.37
C VAL A 214 -3.03 -9.76 12.40
N LEU A 215 -3.53 -10.94 12.05
CA LEU A 215 -4.80 -11.09 11.33
C LEU A 215 -5.96 -10.95 12.32
N LEU A 216 -6.82 -9.95 12.11
CA LEU A 216 -7.99 -9.70 12.95
C LEU A 216 -9.23 -10.43 12.45
N SER A 217 -10.04 -10.92 13.40
CA SER A 217 -11.41 -11.40 13.17
C SER A 217 -12.32 -10.90 14.27
N GLN A 218 -13.53 -10.49 13.91
CA GLN A 218 -14.56 -10.10 14.91
C GLN A 218 -15.10 -11.34 15.60
N ALA A 219 -15.11 -11.33 16.93
CA ALA A 219 -15.62 -12.41 17.77
C ALA A 219 -16.25 -11.84 19.05
N PRO A 220 -17.12 -12.59 19.74
CA PRO A 220 -17.70 -12.17 21.03
C PRO A 220 -16.75 -12.42 22.23
N TYR A 221 -15.48 -12.62 21.98
CA TYR A 221 -14.41 -12.87 22.96
C TYR A 221 -13.06 -12.42 22.42
N ASN A 222 -12.06 -12.28 23.31
CA ASN A 222 -10.69 -11.96 22.92
C ASN A 222 -9.80 -13.21 23.06
N LYS A 223 -9.19 -13.63 21.95
CA LYS A 223 -8.26 -14.78 21.90
C LYS A 223 -7.22 -14.56 20.81
N ILE A 224 -5.94 -14.66 21.17
CA ILE A 224 -4.84 -14.58 20.22
C ILE A 224 -4.10 -15.92 20.14
N VAL A 225 -3.75 -16.34 18.93
CA VAL A 225 -3.00 -17.58 18.69
C VAL A 225 -1.90 -17.32 17.63
N PRO A 226 -0.70 -17.92 17.78
CA PRO A 226 0.33 -17.81 16.77
C PRO A 226 -0.03 -18.61 15.53
N LEU A 227 0.27 -18.04 14.35
CA LEU A 227 0.18 -18.72 13.05
C LEU A 227 1.58 -19.09 12.57
N LYS A 228 1.73 -20.26 11.95
CA LYS A 228 3.00 -20.76 11.40
C LYS A 228 2.81 -21.43 10.04
N GLY A 229 3.90 -21.47 9.26
CA GLY A 229 3.91 -22.15 7.96
C GLY A 229 2.78 -21.68 7.05
N ILE A 230 2.01 -22.60 6.50
CA ILE A 230 0.91 -22.30 5.58
C ILE A 230 -0.16 -21.37 6.18
N GLY A 231 -0.39 -21.42 7.49
CA GLY A 231 -1.34 -20.57 8.18
C GLY A 231 -0.86 -19.10 8.21
N ALA A 232 0.43 -18.85 8.46
CA ALA A 232 1.02 -17.52 8.39
C ALA A 232 0.99 -16.97 6.96
N TYR A 233 1.35 -17.78 5.97
CA TYR A 233 1.29 -17.42 4.56
C TYR A 233 -0.13 -17.03 4.14
N ALA A 234 -1.12 -17.87 4.46
CA ALA A 234 -2.53 -17.62 4.14
C ALA A 234 -3.12 -16.36 4.81
N ALA A 235 -2.57 -15.95 5.96
CA ALA A 235 -2.97 -14.71 6.63
C ALA A 235 -2.40 -13.45 5.95
N VAL A 236 -1.18 -13.53 5.42
CA VAL A 236 -0.45 -12.40 4.83
C VAL A 236 -0.90 -12.08 3.40
N VAL A 237 -0.98 -13.11 2.56
CA VAL A 237 -1.21 -13.00 1.10
C VAL A 237 -2.43 -12.18 0.69
N PRO A 238 -3.62 -12.34 1.32
CA PRO A 238 -4.83 -11.62 0.88
C PRO A 238 -4.78 -10.11 1.09
N SER A 239 -3.85 -9.63 1.92
CA SER A 239 -3.70 -8.19 2.23
C SER A 239 -2.64 -7.49 1.39
N ILE A 240 -1.95 -8.20 0.48
CA ILE A 240 -0.90 -7.64 -0.37
C ILE A 240 -1.47 -7.28 -1.73
N SER A 241 -1.23 -6.04 -2.15
CA SER A 241 -1.66 -5.51 -3.44
C SER A 241 -0.74 -5.98 -4.57
N GLY A 242 -1.33 -6.45 -5.69
CA GLY A 242 -0.55 -6.80 -6.87
C GLY A 242 -1.33 -7.57 -7.93
N LYS A 243 -0.88 -7.49 -9.19
CA LYS A 243 -1.45 -8.16 -10.36
C LYS A 243 -0.97 -9.62 -10.42
N ARG A 244 -1.68 -10.53 -9.70
CA ARG A 244 -1.24 -11.94 -9.51
C ARG A 244 -1.32 -12.81 -10.76
N TRP A 245 -1.97 -12.36 -11.83
CA TRP A 245 -2.01 -13.05 -13.13
C TRP A 245 -0.92 -12.58 -14.10
N ASP A 246 -0.13 -11.58 -13.73
CA ASP A 246 1.14 -11.25 -14.37
C ASP A 246 2.24 -12.06 -13.67
N SER A 247 2.85 -13.03 -14.40
CA SER A 247 3.79 -13.99 -13.81
C SER A 247 4.99 -13.31 -13.14
N ARG A 248 5.52 -12.24 -13.74
CA ARG A 248 6.66 -11.52 -13.19
C ARG A 248 6.30 -10.84 -11.85
N ILE A 249 5.13 -10.21 -11.77
CA ILE A 249 4.63 -9.60 -10.53
C ILE A 249 4.36 -10.70 -9.50
N ALA A 250 3.67 -11.78 -9.90
CA ALA A 250 3.33 -12.89 -9.03
C ALA A 250 4.57 -13.55 -8.41
N ASP A 251 5.64 -13.76 -9.18
CA ASP A 251 6.89 -14.34 -8.69
C ASP A 251 7.55 -13.43 -7.62
N GLY A 252 7.65 -12.13 -7.87
CA GLY A 252 8.21 -11.17 -6.91
C GLY A 252 7.38 -11.05 -5.63
N LEU A 253 6.03 -11.05 -5.75
CA LEU A 253 5.12 -11.08 -4.60
C LEU A 253 5.33 -12.36 -3.79
N HIS A 254 5.37 -13.54 -4.45
CA HIS A 254 5.52 -14.83 -3.81
C HIS A 254 6.83 -14.95 -3.00
N GLU A 255 7.95 -14.47 -3.56
CA GLU A 255 9.23 -14.41 -2.85
C GLU A 255 9.12 -13.57 -1.56
N THR A 256 8.53 -12.38 -1.64
CA THR A 256 8.37 -11.48 -0.50
C THR A 256 7.39 -12.04 0.54
N GLU A 257 6.26 -12.62 0.10
CA GLU A 257 5.25 -13.26 0.94
C GLU A 257 5.83 -14.44 1.73
N ASN A 258 6.62 -15.29 1.07
CA ASN A 258 7.31 -16.41 1.72
C ASN A 258 8.32 -15.92 2.76
N ALA A 259 9.09 -14.88 2.43
CA ALA A 259 10.05 -14.32 3.37
C ALA A 259 9.36 -13.74 4.61
N LEU A 260 8.26 -13.00 4.42
CA LEU A 260 7.47 -12.45 5.53
C LEU A 260 6.85 -13.56 6.40
N ALA A 261 6.18 -14.54 5.79
CA ALA A 261 5.54 -15.63 6.52
C ALA A 261 6.53 -16.54 7.29
N SER A 262 7.79 -16.59 6.81
CA SER A 262 8.85 -17.40 7.42
C SER A 262 9.61 -16.67 8.52
N ASN A 263 9.85 -15.36 8.37
CA ASN A 263 10.77 -14.61 9.21
C ASN A 263 10.08 -13.67 10.21
N ILE A 264 8.82 -13.28 9.96
CA ILE A 264 8.08 -12.37 10.83
C ILE A 264 7.05 -13.16 11.62
N PRO A 265 6.96 -12.97 12.94
CA PRO A 265 5.91 -13.58 13.76
C PRO A 265 4.52 -13.12 13.30
N VAL A 266 3.61 -14.08 13.09
CA VAL A 266 2.23 -13.84 12.65
C VAL A 266 1.27 -14.44 13.66
N TRP A 267 0.20 -13.72 14.00
CA TRP A 267 -0.84 -14.15 14.91
C TRP A 267 -2.23 -13.97 14.29
N HIS A 268 -3.18 -14.72 14.80
CA HIS A 268 -4.61 -14.50 14.59
C HIS A 268 -5.23 -14.04 15.89
N LEU A 269 -5.93 -12.91 15.86
CA LEU A 269 -6.66 -12.34 16.98
C LEU A 269 -8.16 -12.32 16.67
N ASP A 270 -8.90 -13.20 17.34
CA ASP A 270 -10.36 -13.08 17.47
C ASP A 270 -10.64 -12.04 18.55
N CYS A 271 -11.37 -10.98 18.27
CA CYS A 271 -11.53 -9.90 19.24
C CYS A 271 -12.85 -9.12 19.19
N LEU A 272 -13.19 -8.57 20.36
CA LEU A 272 -14.08 -7.44 20.54
C LEU A 272 -13.34 -6.12 20.24
N PRO A 273 -14.05 -5.04 19.91
CA PRO A 273 -13.46 -3.71 19.75
C PRO A 273 -13.30 -3.00 21.10
N ASP A 274 -12.50 -3.58 22.02
CA ASP A 274 -12.33 -3.11 23.40
C ASP A 274 -10.85 -2.98 23.82
N THR A 275 -10.62 -2.38 24.98
CA THR A 275 -9.29 -2.18 25.56
C THR A 275 -8.59 -3.50 25.89
N ASP A 276 -9.36 -4.52 26.31
CA ASP A 276 -8.79 -5.83 26.67
C ASP A 276 -8.20 -6.53 25.44
N ALA A 277 -8.82 -6.35 24.27
CA ALA A 277 -8.25 -6.85 22.99
C ALA A 277 -6.92 -6.17 22.68
N ALA A 278 -6.80 -4.87 22.86
CA ALA A 278 -5.56 -4.13 22.61
C ALA A 278 -4.45 -4.57 23.56
N ASN A 279 -4.76 -4.68 24.87
CA ASN A 279 -3.80 -5.13 25.88
C ASN A 279 -3.36 -6.58 25.66
N LEU A 280 -4.29 -7.51 25.41
CA LEU A 280 -3.99 -8.90 25.09
C LEU A 280 -3.07 -9.01 23.87
N CYS A 281 -3.38 -8.24 22.82
CA CYS A 281 -2.57 -8.20 21.61
C CYS A 281 -1.16 -7.71 21.94
N LYS A 282 -1.02 -6.54 22.55
CA LYS A 282 0.27 -5.93 22.92
C LYS A 282 1.10 -6.85 23.80
N ASP A 283 0.53 -7.42 24.86
CA ASP A 283 1.24 -8.27 25.82
C ASP A 283 1.71 -9.60 25.20
N THR A 284 1.08 -10.00 24.07
CA THR A 284 1.48 -11.22 23.33
C THR A 284 2.56 -10.94 22.29
N ILE A 285 2.49 -9.80 21.57
CA ILE A 285 3.32 -9.62 20.37
C ILE A 285 4.45 -8.61 20.54
N ALA A 286 4.36 -7.70 21.50
CA ALA A 286 5.35 -6.66 21.76
C ALA A 286 6.20 -6.99 23.01
N LEU A 287 6.93 -8.11 22.94
CA LEU A 287 7.80 -8.62 24.00
C LEU A 287 9.26 -8.12 23.82
#